data_621488f08f0b33df175692e49727885d
#
_entry.id   621488f08f0b33df175692e49727885d
#
_cell.length_a   1.000
_cell.length_b   1.000
_cell.length_c   1.000
_cell.angle_alpha   90.00
_cell.angle_beta   90.00
_cell.angle_gamma   90.00
#
_symmetry.space_group_name_H-M   'P 1'
#
loop_
_entity.id
_entity.type
_entity.pdbx_description
1 polymer ?
#
loop_
_entity_poly.entity_id
_entity_poly.type
_entity_poly.pdbx_seq_one_letter_code
_entity_poly.pdbx_strand_id
1 'polypeptide(L)'
;MISTGFWYLTTDQWRYDDTPAERLASPLGPGVLAGKTVSDTMVEAMKRGWTPSYPTFNRNPLLLGQQARHAGMDPKDYIVDQLTRGELRFAAEDPDAPENFPRILASWRTNLLGSSAKGTEFFLRHMVGTGGDVNAAEAPPGRRPVSMTWRDKAPEGKLDLMWTADFRNTSTTLHSDVVLPAATWYEKYDLSTTDMHPFIHSFNAAIDPPWEARSDFDIYRRLAAMVSAWAPQYLGAQTDVVAVPLTHDTPDAMTMPHGDISSLPPEWVPGVTMPKLVPVERDYTQILNKFDTIGPLVEKPGIPAKGIMLIADKEMDKLRRAHGTGRGAGENRPLVDTPIKAGDAVMHMSGATNGRLATQGWGTLSKRTGTPLIELSEEEAGKQITFADTQIKPQPVITTPEWSGSEHGGRRYSAFVVNVEHAKPWHTLTGRMHYYLDHDWMRDMGEALPTFRPPLDYASLYGEAAPGSVSTSPVGTAQVAVRYLTVHNKWAIHSQYYDNLHMLTLGRGGQTIWMSPADAEKIGVRDNEWVEAYNRNGIVAARAIVSHRIPEGMVFMHHAQERTMNTPVTETSGRRGGTHNSLTRIVLKPSHFAGGYAQLSYAFNYIGPTGNNRDEVTLIRRRSNQEVTF
;
A
#
# COMPACT_ATOMS: atom_id res chain seq x y z
N MET A 1 -10.00 -3.48 -5.00
CA MET A 1 -8.89 -3.06 -4.14
C MET A 1 -7.85 -2.39 -5.03
N ILE A 2 -7.54 -1.12 -4.79
CA ILE A 2 -6.55 -0.40 -5.60
C ILE A 2 -5.15 -0.81 -5.11
N SER A 3 -4.24 -1.11 -6.02
CA SER A 3 -2.86 -1.38 -5.65
C SER A 3 -2.18 -0.09 -5.16
N THR A 4 -1.23 -0.23 -4.27
CA THR A 4 -0.39 0.90 -3.83
C THR A 4 0.30 1.56 -5.03
N GLY A 5 0.75 0.77 -6.00
CA GLY A 5 1.36 1.28 -7.22
C GLY A 5 0.42 2.17 -8.04
N PHE A 6 -0.81 1.74 -8.25
CA PHE A 6 -1.82 2.57 -8.90
C PHE A 6 -2.03 3.90 -8.17
N TRP A 7 -2.21 3.82 -6.84
CA TRP A 7 -2.41 4.99 -6.00
C TRP A 7 -1.29 6.02 -6.17
N TYR A 8 -0.04 5.59 -6.07
CA TYR A 8 1.10 6.50 -6.16
C TYR A 8 1.35 7.05 -7.56
N LEU A 9 1.05 6.31 -8.61
CA LEU A 9 1.38 6.71 -9.96
C LEU A 9 0.24 7.48 -10.65
N THR A 10 -1.00 7.06 -10.48
CA THR A 10 -2.14 7.71 -11.15
C THR A 10 -2.76 8.83 -10.37
N THR A 11 -2.86 8.71 -9.06
CA THR A 11 -3.54 9.70 -8.23
C THR A 11 -2.60 10.63 -7.50
N ASP A 12 -1.33 10.22 -7.35
CA ASP A 12 -0.37 10.88 -6.49
C ASP A 12 0.84 11.45 -7.24
N GLN A 13 1.43 10.72 -8.20
CA GLN A 13 2.73 11.08 -8.77
C GLN A 13 2.80 11.20 -10.30
N TRP A 14 1.82 10.76 -11.05
CA TRP A 14 1.92 10.60 -12.49
C TRP A 14 2.41 11.87 -13.24
N ARG A 15 2.13 13.06 -12.73
CA ARG A 15 2.60 14.32 -13.33
C ARG A 15 4.07 14.63 -13.06
N TYR A 16 4.61 14.08 -12.00
CA TYR A 16 5.95 14.41 -11.50
C TYR A 16 6.97 13.31 -11.78
N ASP A 17 6.51 12.13 -12.18
CA ASP A 17 7.39 11.03 -12.58
C ASP A 17 7.66 11.10 -14.07
N ASP A 18 8.90 11.42 -14.41
CA ASP A 18 9.39 11.53 -15.78
C ASP A 18 10.45 10.46 -16.11
N THR A 19 10.46 9.35 -15.37
CA THR A 19 11.45 8.29 -15.53
C THR A 19 11.18 7.49 -16.80
N PRO A 20 12.06 7.55 -17.81
CA PRO A 20 11.95 6.69 -18.98
C PRO A 20 12.19 5.24 -18.61
N ALA A 21 11.47 4.32 -19.24
CA ALA A 21 11.62 2.88 -19.02
C ALA A 21 13.06 2.40 -19.29
N GLU A 22 13.74 2.99 -20.25
CA GLU A 22 15.15 2.70 -20.58
C GLU A 22 16.08 2.91 -19.39
N ARG A 23 15.80 3.87 -18.52
CA ARG A 23 16.62 4.09 -17.31
C ARG A 23 16.47 2.98 -16.28
N LEU A 24 15.38 2.24 -16.33
CA LEU A 24 15.11 1.08 -15.47
C LEU A 24 15.49 -0.23 -16.15
N ALA A 25 15.74 -0.22 -17.47
CA ALA A 25 15.99 -1.42 -18.23
C ALA A 25 17.32 -2.11 -17.86
N SER A 26 17.36 -3.42 -17.89
CA SER A 26 18.57 -4.22 -17.74
C SER A 26 19.53 -3.98 -18.92
N PRO A 27 20.80 -4.42 -18.84
CA PRO A 27 21.71 -4.36 -19.98
C PRO A 27 21.22 -5.08 -21.24
N LEU A 28 20.21 -5.94 -21.13
CA LEU A 28 19.59 -6.62 -22.29
C LEU A 28 18.62 -5.71 -23.07
N GLY A 29 18.35 -4.50 -22.55
CA GLY A 29 17.51 -3.50 -23.20
C GLY A 29 16.14 -3.30 -22.55
N PRO A 30 15.40 -2.29 -22.99
CA PRO A 30 14.09 -1.91 -22.41
C PRO A 30 12.94 -2.79 -22.90
N GLY A 31 13.16 -3.69 -23.87
CA GLY A 31 12.12 -4.53 -24.44
C GLY A 31 10.98 -3.71 -25.07
N VAL A 32 9.76 -4.09 -24.80
CA VAL A 32 8.53 -3.46 -25.36
C VAL A 32 8.23 -2.09 -24.74
N LEU A 33 8.96 -1.66 -23.74
CA LEU A 33 8.75 -0.42 -23.02
C LEU A 33 9.62 0.74 -23.54
N ALA A 34 10.37 0.52 -24.61
CA ALA A 34 11.17 1.57 -25.25
C ALA A 34 10.31 2.78 -25.61
N GLY A 35 10.77 3.98 -25.24
CA GLY A 35 10.06 5.25 -25.47
C GLY A 35 8.87 5.52 -24.53
N LYS A 36 8.62 4.65 -23.54
CA LYS A 36 7.56 4.81 -22.53
C LYS A 36 8.10 5.27 -21.18
N THR A 37 7.23 5.86 -20.37
CA THR A 37 7.51 6.14 -18.96
C THR A 37 6.95 5.02 -18.06
N VAL A 38 7.32 5.05 -16.78
CA VAL A 38 6.72 4.14 -15.77
C VAL A 38 5.20 4.32 -15.69
N SER A 39 4.72 5.57 -15.80
CA SER A 39 3.29 5.86 -15.79
C SER A 39 2.55 5.24 -17.00
N ASP A 40 3.16 5.23 -18.17
CA ASP A 40 2.61 4.54 -19.35
C ASP A 40 2.48 3.04 -19.11
N THR A 41 3.48 2.44 -18.47
CA THR A 41 3.44 1.00 -18.12
C THR A 41 2.26 0.66 -17.22
N MET A 42 1.91 1.56 -16.33
CA MET A 42 0.76 1.38 -15.46
C MET A 42 -0.56 1.42 -16.23
N VAL A 43 -0.71 2.32 -17.20
CA VAL A 43 -1.88 2.35 -18.10
C VAL A 43 -2.02 1.03 -18.85
N GLU A 44 -0.91 0.51 -19.38
CA GLU A 44 -0.86 -0.81 -20.02
C GLU A 44 -1.32 -1.93 -19.08
N ALA A 45 -0.80 -1.94 -17.85
CA ALA A 45 -1.15 -2.95 -16.85
C ALA A 45 -2.64 -2.93 -16.49
N MET A 46 -3.25 -1.74 -16.45
CA MET A 46 -4.69 -1.59 -16.21
C MET A 46 -5.54 -2.09 -17.36
N LYS A 47 -5.19 -1.70 -18.58
CA LYS A 47 -5.88 -2.13 -19.80
C LYS A 47 -5.87 -3.64 -19.94
N ARG A 48 -4.76 -4.29 -19.60
CA ARG A 48 -4.59 -5.75 -19.68
C ARG A 48 -5.18 -6.52 -18.50
N GLY A 49 -5.70 -5.82 -17.48
CA GLY A 49 -6.29 -6.48 -16.32
C GLY A 49 -5.28 -7.07 -15.33
N TRP A 50 -3.99 -6.72 -15.45
CA TRP A 50 -2.98 -7.14 -14.49
C TRP A 50 -3.14 -6.41 -13.16
N THR A 51 -3.45 -5.13 -13.23
CA THR A 51 -3.62 -4.27 -12.05
C THR A 51 -4.85 -3.37 -12.25
N PRO A 52 -6.06 -3.91 -12.19
CA PRO A 52 -7.26 -3.11 -12.36
C PRO A 52 -7.35 -2.03 -11.28
N SER A 53 -7.80 -0.87 -11.68
CA SER A 53 -7.94 0.29 -10.81
C SER A 53 -9.41 0.58 -10.47
N TYR A 54 -9.61 1.44 -9.49
CA TYR A 54 -10.88 2.09 -9.26
C TYR A 54 -10.69 3.62 -9.25
N PRO A 55 -11.45 4.33 -10.11
CA PRO A 55 -12.33 3.80 -11.14
C PRO A 55 -11.56 3.03 -12.21
N THR A 56 -12.15 1.97 -12.76
CA THR A 56 -11.56 1.22 -13.88
C THR A 56 -11.75 1.98 -15.17
N PHE A 57 -12.95 2.50 -15.40
CA PHE A 57 -13.35 3.26 -16.57
C PHE A 57 -13.71 4.68 -16.17
N ASN A 58 -13.73 5.58 -17.15
CA ASN A 58 -14.16 6.97 -17.00
C ASN A 58 -15.70 7.12 -16.82
N ARG A 59 -16.32 6.12 -16.23
CA ARG A 59 -17.75 6.09 -15.91
C ARG A 59 -17.99 5.25 -14.65
N ASN A 60 -18.92 5.73 -13.81
CA ASN A 60 -19.28 5.00 -12.59
C ASN A 60 -19.78 3.58 -12.93
N PRO A 61 -19.26 2.52 -12.31
CA PRO A 61 -19.64 1.14 -12.61
C PRO A 61 -21.13 0.85 -12.34
N LEU A 62 -21.78 1.55 -11.41
CA LEU A 62 -23.23 1.44 -11.21
C LEU A 62 -24.01 2.01 -12.41
N LEU A 63 -23.54 3.11 -13.00
CA LEU A 63 -24.14 3.67 -14.22
C LEU A 63 -23.94 2.72 -15.41
N LEU A 64 -22.78 2.10 -15.54
CA LEU A 64 -22.53 1.11 -16.58
C LEU A 64 -23.50 -0.06 -16.49
N GLY A 65 -23.72 -0.61 -15.28
CA GLY A 65 -24.71 -1.65 -15.06
C GLY A 65 -26.15 -1.22 -15.39
N GLN A 66 -26.51 0.01 -15.04
CA GLN A 66 -27.82 0.57 -15.36
C GLN A 66 -28.02 0.81 -16.87
N GLN A 67 -27.03 1.37 -17.54
CA GLN A 67 -27.06 1.63 -18.99
C GLN A 67 -27.11 0.33 -19.79
N ALA A 68 -26.36 -0.69 -19.38
CA ALA A 68 -26.42 -2.01 -20.00
C ALA A 68 -27.83 -2.62 -19.90
N ARG A 69 -28.48 -2.53 -18.74
CA ARG A 69 -29.88 -2.97 -18.57
C ARG A 69 -30.84 -2.21 -19.49
N HIS A 70 -30.71 -0.88 -19.60
CA HIS A 70 -31.56 -0.08 -20.49
C HIS A 70 -31.34 -0.44 -21.95
N ALA A 71 -30.11 -0.81 -22.34
CA ALA A 71 -29.78 -1.28 -23.67
C ALA A 71 -30.21 -2.72 -23.95
N GLY A 72 -30.67 -3.46 -22.93
CA GLY A 72 -30.99 -4.88 -23.06
C GLY A 72 -29.77 -5.77 -23.30
N MET A 73 -28.58 -5.34 -22.88
CA MET A 73 -27.31 -6.01 -23.10
C MET A 73 -26.76 -6.57 -21.79
N ASP A 74 -25.99 -7.66 -21.88
CA ASP A 74 -25.14 -8.08 -20.76
C ASP A 74 -24.13 -6.95 -20.45
N PRO A 75 -23.86 -6.63 -19.16
CA PRO A 75 -22.94 -5.56 -18.81
C PRO A 75 -21.54 -5.69 -19.40
N LYS A 76 -21.03 -6.90 -19.58
CA LYS A 76 -19.70 -7.13 -20.19
C LYS A 76 -19.72 -6.77 -21.68
N ASP A 77 -20.75 -7.22 -22.40
CA ASP A 77 -20.89 -6.96 -23.82
C ASP A 77 -21.12 -5.46 -24.09
N TYR A 78 -21.90 -4.80 -23.22
CA TYR A 78 -22.09 -3.37 -23.26
C TYR A 78 -20.76 -2.61 -23.09
N ILE A 79 -19.95 -2.98 -22.13
CA ILE A 79 -18.65 -2.34 -21.87
C ILE A 79 -17.70 -2.55 -23.07
N VAL A 80 -17.64 -3.76 -23.62
CA VAL A 80 -16.83 -4.06 -24.83
C VAL A 80 -17.26 -3.21 -26.02
N ASP A 81 -18.56 -3.12 -26.26
CA ASP A 81 -19.11 -2.28 -27.33
C ASP A 81 -18.72 -0.80 -27.16
N GLN A 82 -18.86 -0.27 -25.94
CA GLN A 82 -18.52 1.12 -25.63
C GLN A 82 -17.00 1.39 -25.75
N LEU A 83 -16.15 0.46 -25.33
CA LEU A 83 -14.68 0.55 -25.51
C LEU A 83 -14.30 0.51 -26.99
N THR A 84 -14.93 -0.37 -27.76
CA THR A 84 -14.67 -0.51 -29.21
C THR A 84 -15.06 0.73 -29.97
N ARG A 85 -16.15 1.41 -29.59
CA ARG A 85 -16.58 2.68 -30.17
C ARG A 85 -15.79 3.89 -29.68
N GLY A 86 -14.93 3.74 -28.66
CA GLY A 86 -14.22 4.84 -28.02
C GLY A 86 -15.09 5.76 -27.16
N GLU A 87 -16.32 5.33 -26.84
CA GLU A 87 -17.26 6.05 -25.98
C GLU A 87 -16.97 5.82 -24.49
N LEU A 88 -16.27 4.75 -24.18
CA LEU A 88 -15.73 4.42 -22.87
C LEU A 88 -14.21 4.32 -22.96
N ARG A 89 -13.52 4.80 -21.92
CA ARG A 89 -12.07 4.74 -21.83
C ARG A 89 -11.66 4.24 -20.44
N PHE A 90 -10.43 3.74 -20.30
CA PHE A 90 -9.88 3.44 -19.00
C PHE A 90 -9.57 4.74 -18.25
N ALA A 91 -9.89 4.78 -16.95
CA ALA A 91 -9.72 5.99 -16.14
C ALA A 91 -8.25 6.45 -16.07
N ALA A 92 -7.31 5.52 -16.10
CA ALA A 92 -5.87 5.81 -16.09
C ALA A 92 -5.38 6.56 -17.33
N GLU A 93 -6.13 6.56 -18.43
CA GLU A 93 -5.77 7.32 -19.64
C GLU A 93 -5.98 8.83 -19.47
N ASP A 94 -6.78 9.24 -18.48
CA ASP A 94 -7.02 10.64 -18.15
C ASP A 94 -7.29 10.84 -16.64
N PRO A 95 -6.26 10.76 -15.77
CA PRO A 95 -6.44 10.90 -14.32
C PRO A 95 -6.95 12.28 -13.88
N ASP A 96 -6.84 13.28 -14.75
CA ASP A 96 -7.27 14.64 -14.48
C ASP A 96 -8.67 14.98 -15.07
N ALA A 97 -9.35 14.01 -15.67
CA ALA A 97 -10.73 14.20 -16.09
C ALA A 97 -11.67 14.28 -14.87
N PRO A 98 -12.62 15.22 -14.81
CA PRO A 98 -13.54 15.36 -13.68
C PRO A 98 -14.31 14.09 -13.33
N GLU A 99 -14.69 13.30 -14.31
CA GLU A 99 -15.36 12.01 -14.12
C GLU A 99 -14.50 10.95 -13.44
N ASN A 100 -13.17 11.13 -13.42
CA ASN A 100 -12.20 10.23 -12.80
C ASN A 100 -11.75 10.71 -11.42
N PHE A 101 -12.28 11.82 -10.91
CA PHE A 101 -11.87 12.32 -9.60
C PHE A 101 -12.30 11.34 -8.50
N PRO A 102 -11.38 10.94 -7.62
CA PRO A 102 -11.76 10.29 -6.39
C PRO A 102 -12.47 11.32 -5.50
N ARG A 103 -13.76 11.11 -5.25
CA ARG A 103 -14.62 12.10 -4.57
C ARG A 103 -14.55 11.99 -3.06
N ILE A 104 -14.35 10.77 -2.55
CA ILE A 104 -14.30 10.49 -1.11
C ILE A 104 -13.04 9.71 -0.78
N LEU A 105 -12.28 10.21 0.20
CA LEU A 105 -11.16 9.51 0.79
C LEU A 105 -11.49 9.11 2.22
N ALA A 106 -11.45 7.82 2.50
CA ALA A 106 -11.50 7.28 3.85
C ALA A 106 -10.10 6.86 4.30
N SER A 107 -9.60 7.46 5.34
CA SER A 107 -8.31 7.11 5.95
C SER A 107 -8.55 6.36 7.25
N TRP A 108 -7.98 5.15 7.36
CA TRP A 108 -8.16 4.31 8.53
C TRP A 108 -6.81 3.98 9.14
N ARG A 109 -6.55 4.57 10.32
CA ARG A 109 -5.35 4.33 11.13
C ARG A 109 -4.06 4.50 10.31
N THR A 110 -4.02 5.53 9.50
CA THR A 110 -2.86 5.83 8.65
C THR A 110 -2.58 7.32 8.60
N ASN A 111 -1.31 7.67 8.73
CA ASN A 111 -0.86 9.02 8.46
C ASN A 111 -0.38 9.14 7.01
N LEU A 112 -1.34 9.16 6.08
CA LEU A 112 -1.07 9.21 4.65
C LEU A 112 -0.27 10.45 4.25
N LEU A 113 -0.64 11.61 4.77
CA LEU A 113 0.00 12.89 4.41
C LEU A 113 1.36 13.10 5.06
N GLY A 114 1.59 12.52 6.24
CA GLY A 114 2.84 12.70 6.97
C GLY A 114 3.90 11.64 6.69
N SER A 115 3.50 10.40 6.45
CA SER A 115 4.45 9.29 6.54
C SER A 115 4.52 8.32 5.36
N SER A 116 3.41 7.96 4.78
CA SER A 116 3.38 6.86 3.81
C SER A 116 3.48 7.29 2.37
N ALA A 117 3.08 8.50 2.08
CA ALA A 117 2.99 8.97 0.72
C ALA A 117 4.35 9.43 0.19
N LYS A 118 4.69 8.97 -0.97
CA LYS A 118 5.82 9.46 -1.73
C LYS A 118 5.47 10.70 -2.53
N GLY A 119 4.22 10.87 -2.84
CA GLY A 119 3.67 12.02 -3.50
C GLY A 119 2.90 12.94 -2.56
N THR A 120 3.35 13.09 -1.30
CA THR A 120 2.68 13.95 -0.30
C THR A 120 2.26 15.31 -0.86
N GLU A 121 3.13 15.96 -1.61
CA GLU A 121 2.87 17.28 -2.17
C GLU A 121 1.84 17.26 -3.30
N PHE A 122 1.85 16.21 -4.13
CA PHE A 122 0.78 16.01 -5.11
C PHE A 122 -0.56 15.81 -4.42
N PHE A 123 -0.56 15.00 -3.37
CA PHE A 123 -1.77 14.68 -2.61
C PHE A 123 -2.39 15.95 -1.99
N LEU A 124 -1.58 16.74 -1.31
CA LEU A 124 -2.04 17.98 -0.67
C LEU A 124 -2.61 18.96 -1.70
N ARG A 125 -1.97 19.14 -2.83
CA ARG A 125 -2.40 20.08 -3.87
C ARG A 125 -3.56 19.55 -4.69
N HIS A 126 -3.38 18.39 -5.30
CA HIS A 126 -4.32 17.91 -6.33
C HIS A 126 -5.51 17.15 -5.76
N MET A 127 -5.35 16.53 -4.59
CA MET A 127 -6.42 15.76 -3.95
C MET A 127 -7.16 16.61 -2.90
N VAL A 128 -6.44 17.16 -1.93
CA VAL A 128 -7.03 17.93 -0.82
C VAL A 128 -7.30 19.39 -1.20
N GLY A 129 -6.50 19.99 -2.08
CA GLY A 129 -6.66 21.38 -2.52
C GLY A 129 -6.09 22.41 -1.56
N THR A 130 -5.16 22.02 -0.70
CA THR A 130 -4.43 22.97 0.15
C THR A 130 -3.32 23.59 -0.68
N GLY A 131 -3.34 24.81 -0.99
CA GLY A 131 -2.41 25.54 -1.88
C GLY A 131 -0.93 25.13 -1.79
N GLY A 132 -0.60 23.97 -2.32
CA GLY A 132 0.65 23.24 -2.34
C GLY A 132 1.93 24.04 -2.11
N ASP A 133 2.47 23.90 -0.91
CA ASP A 133 3.56 24.77 -0.47
C ASP A 133 4.92 24.30 -1.01
N VAL A 134 5.04 23.00 -1.22
CA VAL A 134 6.23 22.38 -1.77
C VAL A 134 5.84 21.58 -3.00
N ASN A 135 6.22 22.04 -4.17
CA ASN A 135 5.84 21.38 -5.41
C ASN A 135 7.03 20.67 -6.03
N ALA A 136 6.83 19.41 -6.36
CA ALA A 136 7.74 18.72 -7.26
C ALA A 136 7.74 19.38 -8.65
N ALA A 137 8.83 19.24 -9.38
CA ALA A 137 8.90 19.68 -10.77
C ALA A 137 8.08 18.75 -11.66
N GLU A 138 7.13 19.29 -12.41
CA GLU A 138 6.37 18.51 -13.39
C GLU A 138 7.26 17.97 -14.51
N ALA A 139 6.87 16.84 -15.08
CA ALA A 139 7.56 16.23 -16.21
C ALA A 139 7.62 17.22 -17.40
N PRO A 140 8.81 17.52 -17.93
CA PRO A 140 8.95 18.42 -19.06
C PRO A 140 8.33 17.80 -20.34
N PRO A 141 7.92 18.59 -21.33
CA PRO A 141 7.19 18.12 -22.50
C PRO A 141 7.75 16.89 -23.21
N GLY A 142 9.09 16.79 -23.32
CA GLY A 142 9.75 15.66 -23.98
C GLY A 142 9.87 14.39 -23.14
N ARG A 143 9.38 14.40 -21.88
CA ARG A 143 9.46 13.28 -20.93
C ARG A 143 8.13 12.98 -20.27
N ARG A 144 7.05 13.50 -20.79
CA ARG A 144 5.68 13.25 -20.33
C ARG A 144 5.22 11.85 -20.74
N PRO A 145 4.32 11.23 -19.98
CA PRO A 145 3.65 10.00 -20.41
C PRO A 145 2.96 10.18 -21.76
N VAL A 146 3.04 9.18 -22.62
CA VAL A 146 2.40 9.18 -23.95
C VAL A 146 1.03 8.50 -23.95
N SER A 147 0.76 7.63 -22.98
CA SER A 147 -0.51 6.91 -22.81
C SER A 147 -1.52 7.65 -21.93
N MET A 148 -1.17 8.83 -21.42
CA MET A 148 -2.04 9.66 -20.56
C MET A 148 -2.32 11.01 -21.20
N THR A 149 -3.54 11.50 -21.03
CA THR A 149 -3.91 12.86 -21.44
C THR A 149 -3.25 13.87 -20.52
N TRP A 150 -2.44 14.75 -21.09
CA TRP A 150 -1.80 15.85 -20.35
C TRP A 150 -2.63 17.13 -20.46
N ARG A 151 -2.89 17.77 -19.33
CA ARG A 151 -3.50 19.10 -19.25
C ARG A 151 -2.47 20.09 -18.73
N ASP A 152 -2.35 21.26 -19.38
CA ASP A 152 -1.38 22.29 -18.96
C ASP A 152 -1.66 22.80 -17.55
N LYS A 153 -2.94 22.92 -17.19
CA LYS A 153 -3.34 23.23 -15.82
C LYS A 153 -3.97 21.99 -15.21
N ALA A 154 -3.28 21.40 -14.23
CA ALA A 154 -3.81 20.29 -13.46
C ALA A 154 -4.92 20.76 -12.52
N PRO A 155 -5.97 19.97 -12.31
CA PRO A 155 -6.99 20.27 -11.31
C PRO A 155 -6.41 20.17 -9.89
N GLU A 156 -6.95 20.99 -9.01
CA GLU A 156 -6.62 21.00 -7.58
C GLU A 156 -7.89 20.68 -6.78
N GLY A 157 -7.74 19.97 -5.64
CA GLY A 157 -8.88 19.66 -4.77
C GLY A 157 -9.87 18.70 -5.41
N LYS A 158 -9.42 17.52 -5.84
CA LYS A 158 -10.28 16.51 -6.47
C LYS A 158 -11.26 15.82 -5.49
N LEU A 159 -11.01 15.92 -4.19
CA LEU A 159 -11.85 15.31 -3.16
C LEU A 159 -12.99 16.23 -2.75
N ASP A 160 -14.18 15.67 -2.59
CA ASP A 160 -15.32 16.34 -1.97
C ASP A 160 -15.36 16.16 -0.45
N LEU A 161 -14.86 15.01 0.02
CA LEU A 161 -14.88 14.63 1.42
C LEU A 161 -13.63 13.80 1.76
N MET A 162 -12.95 14.20 2.80
CA MET A 162 -11.92 13.39 3.45
C MET A 162 -12.32 13.12 4.90
N TRP A 163 -12.38 11.85 5.27
CA TRP A 163 -12.61 11.48 6.67
C TRP A 163 -11.57 10.48 7.15
N THR A 164 -11.26 10.57 8.45
CA THR A 164 -10.24 9.73 9.07
C THR A 164 -10.78 9.10 10.35
N ALA A 165 -10.56 7.79 10.51
CA ALA A 165 -10.71 7.10 11.77
C ALA A 165 -9.31 6.81 12.34
N ASP A 166 -8.95 7.49 13.43
CA ASP A 166 -7.63 7.33 14.05
C ASP A 166 -7.70 7.58 15.55
N PHE A 167 -6.75 7.02 16.28
CA PHE A 167 -6.57 7.25 17.72
C PHE A 167 -5.47 8.28 18.03
N ARG A 168 -4.88 8.86 16.99
CA ARG A 168 -3.83 9.88 17.06
C ARG A 168 -4.19 11.10 16.26
N ASN A 169 -3.75 12.26 16.73
CA ASN A 169 -3.78 13.47 15.92
C ASN A 169 -2.54 13.52 15.04
N THR A 170 -2.75 13.51 13.72
CA THR A 170 -1.71 13.42 12.69
C THR A 170 -1.90 14.50 11.62
N SER A 171 -0.93 14.65 10.73
CA SER A 171 -1.10 15.53 9.55
C SER A 171 -2.34 15.14 8.74
N THR A 172 -2.69 13.86 8.69
CA THR A 172 -3.87 13.38 7.96
C THR A 172 -5.17 13.80 8.63
N THR A 173 -5.27 13.65 9.96
CA THR A 173 -6.46 14.07 10.71
C THR A 173 -6.68 15.58 10.64
N LEU A 174 -5.59 16.37 10.65
CA LEU A 174 -5.65 17.83 10.56
C LEU A 174 -6.16 18.35 9.20
N HIS A 175 -6.04 17.54 8.14
CA HIS A 175 -6.55 17.88 6.81
C HIS A 175 -7.89 17.21 6.49
N SER A 176 -8.45 16.43 7.41
CA SER A 176 -9.72 15.73 7.22
C SER A 176 -10.90 16.62 7.57
N ASP A 177 -11.97 16.54 6.77
CA ASP A 177 -13.24 17.23 7.03
C ASP A 177 -13.96 16.63 8.23
N VAL A 178 -13.83 15.31 8.43
CA VAL A 178 -14.42 14.57 9.54
C VAL A 178 -13.38 13.68 10.19
N VAL A 179 -13.23 13.76 11.50
CA VAL A 179 -12.38 12.88 12.29
C VAL A 179 -13.24 12.05 13.23
N LEU A 180 -13.10 10.73 13.12
CA LEU A 180 -13.78 9.77 13.99
C LEU A 180 -12.74 9.22 14.98
N PRO A 181 -12.80 9.59 16.28
CA PRO A 181 -11.83 9.12 17.25
C PRO A 181 -11.98 7.61 17.48
N ALA A 182 -10.88 6.88 17.31
CA ALA A 182 -10.83 5.44 17.47
C ALA A 182 -10.26 5.04 18.84
N ALA A 183 -10.81 3.99 19.42
CA ALA A 183 -10.34 3.42 20.68
C ALA A 183 -8.94 2.82 20.57
N THR A 184 -8.14 2.97 21.62
CA THR A 184 -6.81 2.38 21.74
C THR A 184 -6.86 0.95 22.33
N TRP A 185 -5.68 0.34 22.52
CA TRP A 185 -5.56 -1.07 22.88
C TRP A 185 -6.23 -1.46 24.20
N TYR A 186 -6.21 -0.60 25.22
CA TYR A 186 -6.82 -0.87 26.52
C TYR A 186 -8.30 -0.50 26.58
N GLU A 187 -8.85 0.00 25.47
CA GLU A 187 -10.23 0.53 25.37
C GLU A 187 -11.10 -0.35 24.47
N LYS A 188 -10.58 -1.46 23.94
CA LYS A 188 -11.32 -2.32 23.00
C LYS A 188 -10.95 -3.79 23.12
N TYR A 189 -11.79 -4.65 22.53
CA TYR A 189 -11.47 -6.04 22.27
C TYR A 189 -10.94 -6.18 20.85
N ASP A 190 -9.83 -6.89 20.68
CA ASP A 190 -9.18 -7.12 19.39
C ASP A 190 -8.22 -8.31 19.51
N LEU A 191 -7.59 -8.70 18.41
CA LEU A 191 -6.53 -9.72 18.37
C LEU A 191 -5.19 -9.10 18.02
N SER A 192 -4.12 -9.65 18.54
CA SER A 192 -2.77 -9.29 18.17
C SER A 192 -1.91 -10.53 17.94
N THR A 193 -1.18 -10.48 16.84
CA THR A 193 -0.14 -11.43 16.49
C THR A 193 0.95 -10.71 15.70
N THR A 194 2.13 -11.29 15.64
CA THR A 194 3.28 -10.79 14.88
C THR A 194 4.14 -11.98 14.46
N ASP A 195 4.91 -11.83 13.41
CA ASP A 195 5.93 -12.77 12.99
C ASP A 195 7.23 -12.70 13.85
N MET A 196 7.28 -11.77 14.82
CA MET A 196 8.39 -11.64 15.77
C MET A 196 8.30 -12.61 16.95
N HIS A 197 7.15 -13.24 17.18
CA HIS A 197 6.95 -14.26 18.21
C HIS A 197 5.80 -15.20 17.84
N PRO A 198 5.75 -16.42 18.41
CA PRO A 198 4.79 -17.46 18.03
C PRO A 198 3.48 -17.40 18.81
N PHE A 199 3.11 -16.27 19.38
CA PHE A 199 1.92 -16.17 20.19
C PHE A 199 0.83 -15.35 19.51
N ILE A 200 -0.41 -15.76 19.73
CA ILE A 200 -1.61 -14.93 19.54
C ILE A 200 -2.17 -14.56 20.91
N HIS A 201 -2.58 -13.32 21.06
CA HIS A 201 -3.23 -12.82 22.26
C HIS A 201 -4.34 -11.83 21.92
N SER A 202 -5.30 -11.67 22.82
CA SER A 202 -6.32 -10.64 22.71
C SER A 202 -5.87 -9.33 23.34
N PHE A 203 -6.40 -8.24 22.83
CA PHE A 203 -6.58 -7.03 23.60
C PHE A 203 -7.90 -7.13 24.34
N ASN A 204 -7.89 -6.76 25.61
CA ASN A 204 -9.08 -6.73 26.45
C ASN A 204 -9.31 -5.30 26.91
N ALA A 205 -10.55 -4.83 26.79
CA ALA A 205 -10.91 -3.52 27.29
C ALA A 205 -10.73 -3.48 28.82
N ALA A 206 -9.79 -2.68 29.29
CA ALA A 206 -9.56 -2.43 30.71
C ALA A 206 -10.34 -1.20 31.20
N ILE A 207 -10.65 -0.30 30.28
CA ILE A 207 -11.45 0.92 30.48
C ILE A 207 -12.35 1.12 29.28
N ASP A 208 -13.42 1.86 29.46
CA ASP A 208 -14.26 2.30 28.36
C ASP A 208 -13.53 3.36 27.51
N PRO A 209 -13.78 3.42 26.20
CA PRO A 209 -13.25 4.49 25.35
C PRO A 209 -13.71 5.85 25.86
N PRO A 210 -12.80 6.85 25.96
CA PRO A 210 -13.15 8.17 26.45
C PRO A 210 -14.00 8.94 25.42
N TRP A 211 -14.87 9.80 25.92
CA TRP A 211 -15.72 10.71 25.14
C TRP A 211 -16.48 10.02 24.02
N GLU A 212 -16.23 10.44 22.78
CA GLU A 212 -16.89 9.91 21.59
C GLU A 212 -16.08 8.79 20.90
N ALA A 213 -14.92 8.42 21.45
CA ALA A 213 -14.09 7.37 20.89
C ALA A 213 -14.83 6.02 20.87
N ARG A 214 -14.64 5.27 19.81
CA ARG A 214 -15.25 3.95 19.59
C ARG A 214 -14.24 2.99 19.00
N SER A 215 -14.49 1.71 19.19
CA SER A 215 -13.69 0.70 18.47
C SER A 215 -13.87 0.87 16.96
N ASP A 216 -12.85 0.49 16.18
CA ASP A 216 -12.94 0.50 14.72
C ASP A 216 -14.15 -0.32 14.24
N PHE A 217 -14.41 -1.46 14.91
CA PHE A 217 -15.57 -2.30 14.63
C PHE A 217 -16.89 -1.53 14.76
N ASP A 218 -17.07 -0.79 15.87
CA ASP A 218 -18.28 -0.03 16.12
C ASP A 218 -18.45 1.15 15.17
N ILE A 219 -17.33 1.81 14.78
CA ILE A 219 -17.35 2.88 13.77
C ILE A 219 -17.90 2.32 12.45
N TYR A 220 -17.32 1.26 11.94
CA TYR A 220 -17.74 0.69 10.65
C TYR A 220 -19.12 0.05 10.71
N ARG A 221 -19.48 -0.59 11.81
CA ARG A 221 -20.83 -1.14 12.00
C ARG A 221 -21.90 -0.05 11.99
N ARG A 222 -21.63 1.10 12.61
CA ARG A 222 -22.54 2.27 12.57
C ARG A 222 -22.65 2.85 11.18
N LEU A 223 -21.55 2.97 10.45
CA LEU A 223 -21.57 3.38 9.05
C LEU A 223 -22.41 2.42 8.21
N ALA A 224 -22.25 1.11 8.39
CA ALA A 224 -23.06 0.10 7.72
C ALA A 224 -24.55 0.24 8.05
N ALA A 225 -24.89 0.52 9.31
CA ALA A 225 -26.26 0.76 9.74
C ALA A 225 -26.88 2.01 9.09
N MET A 226 -26.13 3.11 9.04
CA MET A 226 -26.58 4.36 8.42
C MET A 226 -26.78 4.20 6.90
N VAL A 227 -25.83 3.55 6.21
CA VAL A 227 -25.97 3.26 4.79
C VAL A 227 -27.21 2.42 4.54
N SER A 228 -27.45 1.36 5.33
CA SER A 228 -28.64 0.52 5.19
C SER A 228 -29.94 1.28 5.41
N ALA A 229 -29.95 2.21 6.37
CA ALA A 229 -31.13 3.01 6.68
C ALA A 229 -31.48 4.02 5.57
N TRP A 230 -30.48 4.60 4.91
CA TRP A 230 -30.69 5.61 3.87
C TRP A 230 -30.76 5.01 2.45
N ALA A 231 -30.24 3.82 2.26
CA ALA A 231 -30.20 3.18 0.94
C ALA A 231 -31.56 3.07 0.25
N PRO A 232 -32.70 2.79 0.92
CA PRO A 232 -33.99 2.73 0.25
C PRO A 232 -34.34 4.00 -0.51
N GLN A 233 -33.90 5.15 -0.01
CA GLN A 233 -34.17 6.46 -0.64
C GLN A 233 -33.18 6.81 -1.75
N TYR A 234 -31.90 6.40 -1.63
CA TYR A 234 -30.82 6.92 -2.50
C TYR A 234 -30.19 5.87 -3.41
N LEU A 235 -30.14 4.61 -3.03
CA LEU A 235 -29.38 3.57 -3.73
C LEU A 235 -30.22 2.33 -4.07
N GLY A 236 -30.94 1.78 -3.12
CA GLY A 236 -31.67 0.52 -3.27
C GLY A 236 -30.75 -0.65 -3.65
N ALA A 237 -31.21 -1.49 -4.57
CA ALA A 237 -30.42 -2.54 -5.20
C ALA A 237 -29.86 -2.06 -6.55
N GLN A 238 -28.58 -2.27 -6.77
CA GLN A 238 -27.86 -1.84 -7.97
C GLN A 238 -27.05 -3.00 -8.56
N THR A 239 -26.83 -2.95 -9.87
CA THR A 239 -25.83 -3.81 -10.51
C THR A 239 -24.52 -3.06 -10.59
N ASP A 240 -23.52 -3.56 -9.88
CA ASP A 240 -22.15 -3.07 -9.93
C ASP A 240 -21.36 -3.94 -10.92
N VAL A 241 -20.48 -3.33 -11.70
CA VAL A 241 -19.57 -4.05 -12.59
C VAL A 241 -18.17 -3.98 -12.02
N VAL A 242 -17.75 -5.10 -11.42
CA VAL A 242 -16.46 -5.21 -10.75
C VAL A 242 -15.40 -5.72 -11.70
N ALA A 243 -14.33 -4.95 -11.86
CA ALA A 243 -13.13 -5.40 -12.54
C ALA A 243 -12.28 -6.26 -11.59
N VAL A 244 -12.04 -7.50 -11.96
CA VAL A 244 -11.25 -8.45 -11.17
C VAL A 244 -9.89 -8.65 -11.85
N PRO A 245 -8.77 -8.65 -11.09
CA PRO A 245 -7.46 -8.96 -11.66
C PRO A 245 -7.45 -10.31 -12.34
N LEU A 246 -6.72 -10.40 -13.43
CA LEU A 246 -6.41 -11.68 -14.05
C LEU A 246 -5.44 -12.43 -13.16
N THR A 247 -5.70 -13.70 -12.94
CA THR A 247 -4.84 -14.58 -12.14
C THR A 247 -3.99 -15.45 -13.05
N HIS A 248 -2.75 -15.66 -12.68
CA HIS A 248 -1.79 -16.49 -13.38
C HIS A 248 -1.39 -17.63 -12.44
N ASP A 249 -2.24 -18.66 -12.36
CA ASP A 249 -2.19 -19.68 -11.32
C ASP A 249 -1.49 -20.98 -11.75
N THR A 250 -1.21 -21.12 -13.03
CA THR A 250 -0.50 -22.29 -13.57
C THR A 250 0.86 -21.87 -14.10
N PRO A 251 1.84 -22.80 -14.20
CA PRO A 251 3.10 -22.52 -14.85
C PRO A 251 2.94 -21.97 -16.27
N ASP A 252 2.02 -22.50 -17.05
CA ASP A 252 1.75 -22.03 -18.40
C ASP A 252 1.19 -20.61 -18.42
N ALA A 253 0.24 -20.31 -17.53
CA ALA A 253 -0.30 -18.95 -17.38
C ALA A 253 0.76 -17.95 -16.92
N MET A 254 1.75 -18.40 -16.14
CA MET A 254 2.85 -17.53 -15.67
C MET A 254 3.91 -17.32 -16.73
N THR A 255 4.08 -18.25 -17.67
CA THR A 255 5.11 -18.14 -18.71
C THR A 255 4.79 -17.01 -19.69
N MET A 256 3.61 -17.02 -20.27
CA MET A 256 3.14 -15.98 -21.20
C MET A 256 1.63 -15.81 -21.09
N PRO A 257 1.13 -15.28 -19.95
CA PRO A 257 -0.29 -15.06 -19.82
C PRO A 257 -0.75 -14.04 -20.87
N HIS A 258 -1.74 -14.41 -21.65
CA HIS A 258 -2.28 -13.59 -22.74
C HIS A 258 -1.35 -13.36 -23.92
N GLY A 259 -0.29 -14.19 -24.07
CA GLY A 259 0.58 -14.19 -25.24
C GLY A 259 1.54 -12.99 -25.29
N ASP A 260 1.77 -12.48 -26.49
CA ASP A 260 2.71 -11.39 -26.74
C ASP A 260 2.27 -10.10 -26.02
N ILE A 261 3.14 -9.54 -25.17
CA ILE A 261 2.92 -8.28 -24.49
C ILE A 261 3.37 -7.06 -25.30
N SER A 262 4.00 -7.27 -26.45
CA SER A 262 4.55 -6.19 -27.30
C SER A 262 3.46 -5.34 -27.96
N SER A 263 2.25 -5.89 -28.12
CA SER A 263 1.13 -5.21 -28.75
C SER A 263 -0.05 -5.03 -27.79
N LEU A 264 -0.82 -3.96 -28.00
CA LEU A 264 -2.15 -3.86 -27.39
C LEU A 264 -3.05 -4.91 -28.03
N PRO A 265 -3.93 -5.56 -27.25
CA PRO A 265 -4.86 -6.51 -27.82
C PRO A 265 -5.74 -5.83 -28.87
N PRO A 266 -5.90 -6.41 -30.06
CA PRO A 266 -6.77 -5.85 -31.08
C PRO A 266 -8.26 -5.89 -30.70
N GLU A 267 -8.61 -6.76 -29.76
CA GLU A 267 -9.97 -6.95 -29.26
C GLU A 267 -10.04 -6.93 -27.74
N TRP A 268 -11.13 -6.37 -27.21
CA TRP A 268 -11.41 -6.35 -25.79
C TRP A 268 -12.16 -7.61 -25.37
N VAL A 269 -11.48 -8.56 -24.73
CA VAL A 269 -12.08 -9.81 -24.24
C VAL A 269 -11.96 -9.85 -22.71
N PRO A 270 -13.09 -9.67 -21.97
CA PRO A 270 -13.09 -9.69 -20.51
C PRO A 270 -12.48 -10.97 -19.93
N GLY A 271 -11.49 -10.84 -19.08
CA GLY A 271 -10.80 -11.96 -18.48
C GLY A 271 -9.69 -12.59 -19.33
N VAL A 272 -9.41 -12.03 -20.51
CA VAL A 272 -8.34 -12.49 -21.41
C VAL A 272 -7.41 -11.34 -21.79
N THR A 273 -7.89 -10.34 -22.50
CA THR A 273 -7.10 -9.18 -22.97
C THR A 273 -7.38 -7.91 -22.17
N MET A 274 -8.31 -7.95 -21.27
CA MET A 274 -8.70 -6.86 -20.36
C MET A 274 -9.12 -7.45 -19.01
N PRO A 275 -9.37 -6.62 -17.97
CA PRO A 275 -9.85 -7.13 -16.69
C PRO A 275 -11.07 -8.04 -16.83
N LYS A 276 -11.13 -9.08 -16.02
CA LYS A 276 -12.35 -9.88 -15.91
C LYS A 276 -13.44 -9.02 -15.30
N LEU A 277 -14.54 -8.84 -16.00
CA LEU A 277 -15.69 -8.09 -15.53
C LEU A 277 -16.72 -9.02 -14.89
N VAL A 278 -17.12 -8.71 -13.67
CA VAL A 278 -18.09 -9.49 -12.91
C VAL A 278 -19.25 -8.59 -12.52
N PRO A 279 -20.45 -8.74 -13.12
CA PRO A 279 -21.65 -8.09 -12.64
C PRO A 279 -22.02 -8.62 -11.25
N VAL A 280 -22.23 -7.74 -10.29
CA VAL A 280 -22.57 -8.06 -8.91
C VAL A 280 -23.80 -7.28 -8.50
N GLU A 281 -24.86 -7.98 -8.12
CA GLU A 281 -26.02 -7.33 -7.52
C GLU A 281 -25.70 -6.91 -6.08
N ARG A 282 -25.85 -5.63 -5.81
CA ARG A 282 -25.62 -5.02 -4.50
C ARG A 282 -26.90 -4.42 -3.97
N ASP A 283 -27.46 -5.07 -2.98
CA ASP A 283 -28.54 -4.50 -2.18
C ASP A 283 -27.91 -3.69 -1.03
N TYR A 284 -27.90 -2.37 -1.17
CA TYR A 284 -27.35 -1.47 -0.18
C TYR A 284 -28.21 -1.35 1.08
N THR A 285 -29.48 -1.76 1.03
CA THR A 285 -30.35 -1.84 2.21
C THR A 285 -29.90 -2.92 3.19
N GLN A 286 -29.11 -3.88 2.73
CA GLN A 286 -28.65 -5.06 3.48
C GLN A 286 -27.20 -4.95 3.96
N ILE A 287 -26.56 -3.79 3.88
CA ILE A 287 -25.15 -3.65 4.25
C ILE A 287 -24.89 -4.03 5.71
N LEU A 288 -25.73 -3.61 6.64
CA LEU A 288 -25.62 -4.00 8.05
C LEU A 288 -25.73 -5.51 8.25
N ASN A 289 -26.72 -6.15 7.62
CA ASN A 289 -26.92 -7.59 7.73
C ASN A 289 -25.71 -8.39 7.18
N LYS A 290 -25.08 -7.85 6.13
CA LYS A 290 -23.85 -8.42 5.57
C LYS A 290 -22.63 -8.16 6.45
N PHE A 291 -22.56 -6.99 7.08
CA PHE A 291 -21.48 -6.64 8.00
C PHE A 291 -21.50 -7.51 9.26
N ASP A 292 -22.69 -7.73 9.81
CA ASP A 292 -22.89 -8.50 11.05
C ASP A 292 -22.75 -10.02 10.87
N THR A 293 -22.43 -10.52 9.66
CA THR A 293 -22.34 -11.95 9.39
C THR A 293 -21.13 -12.32 8.52
N ILE A 294 -20.70 -13.56 8.63
CA ILE A 294 -19.66 -14.11 7.75
C ILE A 294 -20.23 -14.27 6.33
N GLY A 295 -19.45 -13.84 5.32
CA GLY A 295 -19.86 -13.92 3.92
C GLY A 295 -20.01 -15.36 3.39
N PRO A 296 -20.81 -15.58 2.32
CA PRO A 296 -21.11 -16.92 1.79
C PRO A 296 -19.90 -17.60 1.16
N LEU A 297 -18.94 -16.83 0.65
CA LEU A 297 -17.77 -17.37 -0.03
C LEU A 297 -16.80 -18.10 0.92
N VAL A 298 -16.87 -17.82 2.22
CA VAL A 298 -16.10 -18.54 3.24
C VAL A 298 -16.58 -20.00 3.36
N GLU A 299 -17.86 -20.24 3.17
CA GLU A 299 -18.43 -21.59 3.20
C GLU A 299 -18.20 -22.32 1.86
N LYS A 300 -18.47 -21.64 0.75
CA LYS A 300 -18.22 -22.14 -0.61
C LYS A 300 -17.77 -21.00 -1.52
N PRO A 301 -16.60 -21.10 -2.15
CA PRO A 301 -15.71 -22.27 -2.26
C PRO A 301 -14.81 -22.54 -1.03
N GLY A 302 -14.77 -21.67 -0.02
CA GLY A 302 -13.92 -21.77 1.16
C GLY A 302 -13.03 -20.56 1.38
N ILE A 303 -12.01 -20.70 2.23
CA ILE A 303 -11.06 -19.63 2.56
C ILE A 303 -9.83 -19.75 1.65
N PRO A 304 -9.57 -18.79 0.76
CA PRO A 304 -8.34 -18.78 -0.03
C PRO A 304 -7.16 -18.42 0.85
N ALA A 305 -6.17 -19.28 0.93
CA ALA A 305 -4.96 -19.07 1.69
C ALA A 305 -3.72 -19.39 0.84
N LYS A 306 -3.11 -18.38 0.24
CA LYS A 306 -1.86 -18.50 -0.53
C LYS A 306 -1.89 -19.60 -1.60
N GLY A 307 -2.92 -19.61 -2.44
CA GLY A 307 -3.12 -20.61 -3.48
C GLY A 307 -3.68 -21.94 -3.02
N ILE A 308 -4.08 -22.04 -1.76
CA ILE A 308 -4.76 -23.20 -1.19
C ILE A 308 -6.18 -22.77 -0.83
N MET A 309 -7.16 -23.62 -1.08
CA MET A 309 -8.54 -23.42 -0.64
C MET A 309 -8.78 -24.25 0.63
N LEU A 310 -9.02 -23.58 1.76
CA LEU A 310 -9.37 -24.23 3.02
C LEU A 310 -10.87 -24.37 3.13
N ILE A 311 -11.34 -25.58 3.37
CA ILE A 311 -12.77 -25.88 3.53
C ILE A 311 -13.17 -25.73 5.00
N ALA A 312 -13.99 -24.73 5.29
CA ALA A 312 -14.35 -24.30 6.64
C ALA A 312 -15.83 -24.60 7.01
N ASP A 313 -16.46 -25.56 6.36
CA ASP A 313 -17.85 -25.98 6.60
C ASP A 313 -18.16 -26.28 8.06
N LYS A 314 -17.29 -27.09 8.70
CA LYS A 314 -17.44 -27.47 10.11
C LYS A 314 -17.27 -26.29 11.06
N GLU A 315 -16.40 -25.37 10.72
CA GLU A 315 -16.19 -24.13 11.48
C GLU A 315 -17.40 -23.20 11.38
N MET A 316 -17.98 -23.08 10.19
CA MET A 316 -19.23 -22.34 10.00
C MET A 316 -20.35 -22.92 10.86
N ASP A 317 -20.48 -24.25 10.94
CA ASP A 317 -21.49 -24.90 11.80
C ASP A 317 -21.23 -24.68 13.30
N LYS A 318 -19.98 -24.72 13.73
CA LYS A 318 -19.60 -24.40 15.12
C LYS A 318 -19.99 -22.97 15.48
N LEU A 319 -19.65 -22.02 14.60
CA LEU A 319 -19.93 -20.60 14.81
C LEU A 319 -21.45 -20.31 14.78
N ARG A 320 -22.24 -20.94 13.91
CA ARG A 320 -23.71 -20.83 13.94
C ARG A 320 -24.28 -21.24 15.29
N ARG A 321 -23.78 -22.33 15.85
CA ARG A 321 -24.25 -22.80 17.18
C ARG A 321 -23.81 -21.88 18.32
N ALA A 322 -22.59 -21.34 18.25
CA ALA A 322 -22.02 -20.51 19.33
C ALA A 322 -22.53 -19.07 19.28
N HIS A 323 -22.61 -18.47 18.09
CA HIS A 323 -22.89 -17.04 17.92
C HIS A 323 -24.34 -16.74 17.52
N GLY A 324 -25.09 -17.76 17.07
CA GLY A 324 -26.38 -17.59 16.42
C GLY A 324 -26.23 -17.21 14.94
N THR A 325 -27.35 -16.90 14.29
CA THR A 325 -27.41 -16.58 12.87
C THR A 325 -27.98 -15.20 12.61
N GLY A 326 -27.56 -14.59 11.50
CA GLY A 326 -28.02 -13.28 11.06
C GLY A 326 -29.42 -13.27 10.47
N ARG A 327 -29.80 -12.11 9.93
CA ARG A 327 -31.12 -11.83 9.32
C ARG A 327 -30.92 -11.30 7.89
N GLY A 328 -32.01 -11.32 7.11
CA GLY A 328 -32.00 -10.78 5.74
C GLY A 328 -30.90 -11.39 4.89
N ALA A 329 -30.05 -10.57 4.28
CA ALA A 329 -28.91 -11.08 3.50
C ALA A 329 -27.88 -11.88 4.30
N GLY A 330 -27.96 -11.85 5.63
CA GLY A 330 -27.15 -12.66 6.55
C GLY A 330 -27.86 -13.89 7.10
N GLU A 331 -29.05 -14.24 6.60
CA GLU A 331 -29.82 -15.38 7.09
C GLU A 331 -29.02 -16.68 6.99
N ASN A 332 -29.12 -17.52 8.02
CA ASN A 332 -28.39 -18.79 8.17
C ASN A 332 -26.86 -18.66 8.20
N ARG A 333 -26.30 -17.46 8.35
CA ARG A 333 -24.86 -17.23 8.48
C ARG A 333 -24.48 -16.92 9.91
N PRO A 334 -23.29 -17.37 10.39
CA PRO A 334 -22.84 -17.04 11.74
C PRO A 334 -22.78 -15.54 11.98
N LEU A 335 -23.27 -15.10 13.14
CA LEU A 335 -23.16 -13.70 13.57
C LEU A 335 -21.73 -13.37 14.00
N VAL A 336 -21.31 -12.17 13.60
CA VAL A 336 -20.06 -11.51 14.02
C VAL A 336 -20.34 -10.06 14.43
N ASP A 337 -21.49 -9.83 15.02
CA ASP A 337 -22.07 -8.51 15.35
C ASP A 337 -21.43 -7.81 16.56
N THR A 338 -20.42 -8.44 17.16
CA THR A 338 -19.60 -7.86 18.25
C THR A 338 -18.11 -8.09 17.97
N PRO A 339 -17.20 -7.24 18.53
CA PRO A 339 -15.75 -7.45 18.36
C PRO A 339 -15.28 -8.83 18.85
N ILE A 340 -15.86 -9.34 19.94
CA ILE A 340 -15.51 -10.67 20.50
C ILE A 340 -15.91 -11.79 19.53
N LYS A 341 -17.15 -11.76 19.01
CA LYS A 341 -17.59 -12.74 18.02
C LYS A 341 -16.78 -12.66 16.72
N ALA A 342 -16.42 -11.44 16.29
CA ALA A 342 -15.58 -11.24 15.12
C ALA A 342 -14.18 -11.84 15.34
N GLY A 343 -13.55 -11.57 16.49
CA GLY A 343 -12.26 -12.15 16.87
C GLY A 343 -12.31 -13.66 16.96
N ASP A 344 -13.34 -14.23 17.59
CA ASP A 344 -13.51 -15.68 17.70
C ASP A 344 -13.73 -16.34 16.33
N ALA A 345 -14.49 -15.69 15.45
CA ALA A 345 -14.66 -16.17 14.08
C ALA A 345 -13.33 -16.21 13.29
N VAL A 346 -12.49 -15.16 13.43
CA VAL A 346 -11.15 -15.15 12.82
C VAL A 346 -10.32 -16.32 13.31
N MET A 347 -10.36 -16.62 14.61
CA MET A 347 -9.61 -17.75 15.19
C MET A 347 -10.13 -19.10 14.73
N HIS A 348 -11.42 -19.26 14.52
CA HIS A 348 -11.99 -20.47 13.95
C HIS A 348 -11.60 -20.69 12.49
N MET A 349 -11.38 -19.60 11.74
CA MET A 349 -11.11 -19.63 10.29
C MET A 349 -9.61 -19.57 9.93
N SER A 350 -8.72 -19.52 10.92
CA SER A 350 -7.27 -19.42 10.69
C SER A 350 -6.55 -20.74 10.95
N GLY A 351 -5.66 -21.16 10.04
CA GLY A 351 -4.74 -22.28 10.28
C GLY A 351 -3.76 -22.04 11.43
N ALA A 352 -3.55 -20.79 11.85
CA ALA A 352 -2.71 -20.48 13.01
C ALA A 352 -3.37 -20.87 14.34
N THR A 353 -4.68 -21.02 14.40
CA THR A 353 -5.47 -21.24 15.61
C THR A 353 -6.43 -22.43 15.52
N ASN A 354 -6.56 -23.01 14.33
CA ASN A 354 -7.40 -24.17 14.05
C ASN A 354 -6.56 -25.28 13.43
N GLY A 355 -6.30 -26.36 14.19
CA GLY A 355 -5.47 -27.47 13.76
C GLY A 355 -6.01 -28.21 12.55
N ARG A 356 -7.34 -28.33 12.41
CA ARG A 356 -7.96 -28.97 11.24
C ARG A 356 -7.63 -28.19 9.95
N LEU A 357 -7.75 -26.87 9.98
CA LEU A 357 -7.42 -26.02 8.83
C LEU A 357 -5.92 -25.98 8.57
N ALA A 358 -5.09 -25.96 9.64
CA ALA A 358 -3.64 -26.06 9.54
C ALA A 358 -3.23 -27.34 8.79
N THR A 359 -3.72 -28.50 9.26
CA THR A 359 -3.40 -29.80 8.67
C THR A 359 -3.90 -29.91 7.21
N GLN A 360 -5.07 -29.33 6.90
CA GLN A 360 -5.55 -29.25 5.54
C GLN A 360 -4.62 -28.43 4.63
N GLY A 361 -4.14 -27.27 5.13
CA GLY A 361 -3.22 -26.41 4.39
C GLY A 361 -1.85 -27.06 4.18
N TRP A 362 -1.22 -27.54 5.24
CA TRP A 362 0.07 -28.21 5.17
C TRP A 362 0.03 -29.51 4.38
N GLY A 363 -1.03 -30.30 4.53
CA GLY A 363 -1.24 -31.51 3.74
C GLY A 363 -1.38 -31.25 2.24
N THR A 364 -2.03 -30.14 1.87
CA THR A 364 -2.10 -29.71 0.47
C THR A 364 -0.73 -29.31 -0.06
N LEU A 365 0.05 -28.55 0.72
CA LEU A 365 1.42 -28.18 0.35
C LEU A 365 2.33 -29.39 0.25
N SER A 366 2.26 -30.34 1.19
CA SER A 366 3.02 -31.58 1.15
C SER A 366 2.79 -32.35 -0.17
N LYS A 367 1.53 -32.48 -0.57
CA LYS A 367 1.18 -33.13 -1.84
C LYS A 367 1.73 -32.39 -3.07
N ARG A 368 1.70 -31.05 -3.06
CA ARG A 368 2.18 -30.23 -4.19
C ARG A 368 3.69 -30.20 -4.30
N THR A 369 4.39 -30.21 -3.17
CA THR A 369 5.86 -30.03 -3.14
C THR A 369 6.64 -31.32 -3.02
N GLY A 370 5.99 -32.42 -2.63
CA GLY A 370 6.67 -33.67 -2.30
C GLY A 370 7.45 -33.63 -0.97
N THR A 371 7.27 -32.58 -0.17
CA THR A 371 7.96 -32.39 1.11
C THR A 371 6.99 -32.68 2.27
N PRO A 372 7.43 -33.33 3.37
CA PRO A 372 6.53 -33.77 4.45
C PRO A 372 6.11 -32.61 5.38
N LEU A 373 5.56 -31.52 4.82
CA LEU A 373 5.16 -30.32 5.57
C LEU A 373 3.95 -30.54 6.48
N ILE A 374 3.18 -31.58 6.26
CA ILE A 374 2.00 -31.92 7.09
C ILE A 374 2.40 -32.20 8.54
N GLU A 375 3.60 -32.74 8.78
CA GLU A 375 4.17 -33.03 10.10
C GLU A 375 4.20 -31.79 11.00
N LEU A 376 4.24 -30.58 10.42
CA LEU A 376 4.23 -29.32 11.18
C LEU A 376 2.92 -29.05 11.92
N SER A 377 1.84 -29.80 11.64
CA SER A 377 0.54 -29.56 12.24
C SER A 377 -0.24 -30.82 12.63
N GLU A 378 0.25 -32.02 12.34
CA GLU A 378 -0.50 -33.27 12.59
C GLU A 378 -0.83 -33.48 14.06
N GLU A 379 0.12 -33.22 14.97
CA GLU A 379 -0.10 -33.36 16.41
C GLU A 379 -1.17 -32.40 16.94
N GLU A 380 -1.36 -31.28 16.27
CA GLU A 380 -2.30 -30.23 16.67
C GLU A 380 -3.64 -30.30 15.88
N ALA A 381 -3.84 -31.34 15.06
CA ALA A 381 -4.97 -31.42 14.15
C ALA A 381 -6.36 -31.30 14.83
N GLY A 382 -6.45 -31.73 16.08
CA GLY A 382 -7.68 -31.62 16.89
C GLY A 382 -7.83 -30.33 17.69
N LYS A 383 -6.82 -29.47 17.71
CA LYS A 383 -6.79 -28.28 18.55
C LYS A 383 -7.56 -27.12 17.94
N GLN A 384 -8.28 -26.41 18.76
CA GLN A 384 -8.92 -25.14 18.44
C GLN A 384 -8.56 -24.15 19.54
N ILE A 385 -7.95 -23.04 19.16
CA ILE A 385 -7.72 -21.91 20.05
C ILE A 385 -8.87 -20.92 19.83
N THR A 386 -9.54 -20.54 20.91
CA THR A 386 -10.67 -19.62 20.89
C THR A 386 -10.25 -18.23 21.39
N PHE A 387 -11.11 -17.23 21.15
CA PHE A 387 -10.90 -15.90 21.71
C PHE A 387 -10.81 -15.93 23.25
N ALA A 388 -11.66 -16.76 23.89
CA ALA A 388 -11.66 -16.92 25.34
C ALA A 388 -10.31 -17.47 25.89
N ASP A 389 -9.66 -18.38 25.16
CA ASP A 389 -8.35 -18.91 25.56
C ASP A 389 -7.28 -17.80 25.57
N THR A 390 -7.33 -16.88 24.61
CA THR A 390 -6.39 -15.75 24.53
C THR A 390 -6.63 -14.69 25.59
N GLN A 391 -7.83 -14.62 26.15
CA GLN A 391 -8.14 -13.73 27.29
C GLN A 391 -7.50 -14.21 28.60
N ILE A 392 -7.25 -15.51 28.73
CA ILE A 392 -6.60 -16.08 29.92
C ILE A 392 -5.08 -15.86 29.85
N LYS A 393 -4.48 -16.16 28.72
CA LYS A 393 -3.04 -15.99 28.45
C LYS A 393 -2.77 -16.02 26.94
N PRO A 394 -1.63 -15.47 26.48
CA PRO A 394 -1.17 -15.68 25.12
C PRO A 394 -1.09 -17.17 24.76
N GLN A 395 -1.55 -17.54 23.58
CA GLN A 395 -1.57 -18.91 23.09
C GLN A 395 -0.51 -19.12 22.00
N PRO A 396 0.27 -20.20 22.03
CA PRO A 396 1.16 -20.54 20.91
C PRO A 396 0.34 -20.85 19.67
N VAL A 397 0.72 -20.29 18.53
CA VAL A 397 0.05 -20.58 17.26
C VAL A 397 0.41 -21.99 16.75
N ILE A 398 -0.53 -22.65 16.09
CA ILE A 398 -0.42 -24.05 15.66
C ILE A 398 0.64 -24.22 14.57
N THR A 399 0.64 -23.32 13.60
CA THR A 399 1.52 -23.40 12.41
C THR A 399 2.83 -22.65 12.58
N THR A 400 3.22 -22.37 13.81
CA THR A 400 4.49 -21.71 14.10
C THR A 400 5.64 -22.66 13.90
N PRO A 401 6.71 -22.25 13.21
CA PRO A 401 7.96 -22.97 13.22
C PRO A 401 8.53 -23.10 14.64
N GLU A 402 9.51 -23.94 14.81
CA GLU A 402 10.20 -24.12 16.07
C GLU A 402 10.77 -22.81 16.66
N TRP A 403 10.85 -22.73 17.98
CA TRP A 403 11.47 -21.61 18.67
C TRP A 403 12.97 -21.54 18.40
N SER A 404 13.46 -20.34 18.13
CA SER A 404 14.88 -20.03 18.08
C SER A 404 15.30 -19.38 19.41
N GLY A 405 16.08 -20.09 20.21
CA GLY A 405 16.60 -19.59 21.50
C GLY A 405 15.66 -19.71 22.70
N SER A 406 14.39 -20.03 22.50
CA SER A 406 13.43 -20.38 23.54
C SER A 406 12.64 -21.59 23.12
N GLU A 407 12.33 -22.48 24.03
CA GLU A 407 11.54 -23.66 23.77
C GLU A 407 10.21 -23.61 24.51
N HIS A 408 9.12 -23.99 23.83
CA HIS A 408 7.84 -24.20 24.44
C HIS A 408 7.20 -25.45 23.84
N GLY A 409 6.93 -26.45 24.65
CA GLY A 409 6.38 -27.72 24.18
C GLY A 409 7.28 -28.45 23.18
N GLY A 410 8.59 -28.34 23.30
CA GLY A 410 9.56 -28.95 22.39
C GLY A 410 9.71 -28.23 21.05
N ARG A 411 9.13 -27.02 20.88
CA ARG A 411 9.21 -26.21 19.67
C ARG A 411 10.11 -24.99 19.86
N ARG A 412 10.87 -24.68 18.84
CA ARG A 412 11.66 -23.47 18.75
C ARG A 412 11.06 -22.51 17.74
N TYR A 413 11.04 -21.24 18.09
CA TYR A 413 10.63 -20.22 17.13
C TYR A 413 11.82 -19.76 16.28
N SER A 414 11.64 -19.83 14.97
CA SER A 414 12.49 -19.16 13.99
C SER A 414 11.64 -18.77 12.78
N ALA A 415 11.72 -17.51 12.37
CA ALA A 415 10.87 -16.98 11.31
C ALA A 415 10.99 -17.74 9.96
N PHE A 416 12.12 -18.38 9.70
CA PHE A 416 12.42 -19.03 8.41
C PHE A 416 12.81 -20.51 8.54
N VAL A 417 12.69 -21.12 9.68
CA VAL A 417 13.04 -22.54 9.87
C VAL A 417 12.25 -23.44 8.93
N VAL A 418 10.99 -23.12 8.69
CA VAL A 418 10.12 -23.86 7.76
C VAL A 418 10.69 -23.88 6.33
N ASN A 419 11.27 -22.79 5.88
CA ASN A 419 11.88 -22.70 4.56
C ASN A 419 13.27 -23.37 4.49
N VAL A 420 14.06 -23.23 5.53
CA VAL A 420 15.46 -23.70 5.57
C VAL A 420 15.56 -25.17 5.96
N GLU A 421 14.93 -25.56 7.07
CA GLU A 421 15.05 -26.91 7.64
C GLU A 421 14.00 -27.88 7.11
N HIS A 422 12.78 -27.38 6.84
CA HIS A 422 11.69 -28.19 6.30
C HIS A 422 11.47 -28.03 4.79
N ALA A 423 12.38 -27.34 4.11
CA ALA A 423 12.40 -27.18 2.65
C ALA A 423 11.06 -26.66 2.04
N LYS A 424 10.29 -25.88 2.80
CA LYS A 424 9.14 -25.20 2.23
C LYS A 424 9.60 -24.21 1.16
N PRO A 425 9.06 -24.25 -0.07
CA PRO A 425 9.46 -23.32 -1.12
C PRO A 425 9.25 -21.86 -0.72
N TRP A 426 10.17 -20.99 -1.12
CA TRP A 426 10.01 -19.54 -1.03
C TRP A 426 8.93 -19.06 -1.99
N HIS A 427 8.40 -17.86 -1.73
CA HIS A 427 7.40 -17.24 -2.59
C HIS A 427 8.03 -16.63 -3.85
N THR A 428 8.66 -17.46 -4.65
CA THR A 428 9.29 -17.13 -5.92
C THR A 428 8.87 -18.14 -6.99
N LEU A 429 9.11 -17.85 -8.24
CA LEU A 429 8.72 -18.71 -9.37
C LEU A 429 9.24 -20.16 -9.23
N THR A 430 10.47 -20.36 -8.77
CA THR A 430 11.06 -21.69 -8.57
C THR A 430 11.07 -22.16 -7.12
N GLY A 431 10.55 -21.37 -6.21
CA GLY A 431 10.67 -21.62 -4.76
C GLY A 431 12.06 -21.33 -4.19
N ARG A 432 12.97 -20.78 -4.98
CA ARG A 432 14.37 -20.48 -4.60
C ARG A 432 14.71 -19.03 -4.89
N MET A 433 15.84 -18.55 -4.41
CA MET A 433 16.40 -17.26 -4.76
C MET A 433 16.89 -17.25 -6.23
N HIS A 434 16.67 -16.14 -6.92
CA HIS A 434 17.11 -15.95 -8.30
C HIS A 434 18.11 -14.80 -8.39
N TYR A 435 19.25 -15.05 -9.02
CA TYR A 435 20.16 -14.01 -9.49
C TYR A 435 19.86 -13.57 -10.94
N TYR A 436 19.29 -14.45 -11.70
CA TYR A 436 18.78 -14.22 -13.05
C TYR A 436 17.48 -14.99 -13.21
N LEU A 437 16.46 -14.33 -13.72
CA LEU A 437 15.19 -14.96 -14.04
C LEU A 437 15.02 -14.99 -15.56
N ASP A 438 15.25 -16.15 -16.15
CA ASP A 438 15.04 -16.38 -17.58
C ASP A 438 13.53 -16.58 -17.84
N HIS A 439 12.85 -15.46 -17.93
CA HIS A 439 11.42 -15.39 -18.14
C HIS A 439 11.13 -14.34 -19.22
N ASP A 440 10.33 -14.67 -20.22
CA ASP A 440 10.09 -13.79 -21.36
C ASP A 440 9.57 -12.42 -20.94
N TRP A 441 8.64 -12.36 -20.00
CA TRP A 441 8.16 -11.07 -19.47
C TRP A 441 9.25 -10.22 -18.82
N MET A 442 10.18 -10.84 -18.12
CA MET A 442 11.30 -10.11 -17.52
C MET A 442 12.17 -9.45 -18.60
N ARG A 443 12.41 -10.15 -19.71
CA ARG A 443 13.16 -9.59 -20.85
C ARG A 443 12.36 -8.51 -21.56
N ASP A 444 11.10 -8.79 -21.85
CA ASP A 444 10.21 -7.88 -22.57
C ASP A 444 9.92 -6.59 -21.78
N MET A 445 9.94 -6.67 -20.45
CA MET A 445 9.83 -5.51 -19.54
C MET A 445 11.19 -4.89 -19.18
N GLY A 446 12.28 -5.37 -19.76
CA GLY A 446 13.63 -4.82 -19.52
C GLY A 446 14.23 -5.11 -18.15
N GLU A 447 13.78 -6.17 -17.45
CA GLU A 447 14.16 -6.43 -16.05
C GLU A 447 14.93 -7.75 -15.82
N ALA A 448 15.37 -8.42 -16.83
CA ALA A 448 15.94 -9.77 -16.72
C ALA A 448 17.19 -9.88 -15.84
N LEU A 449 18.02 -8.84 -15.78
CA LEU A 449 19.23 -8.81 -14.98
C LEU A 449 19.19 -7.72 -13.91
N PRO A 450 19.34 -8.05 -12.61
CA PRO A 450 19.56 -7.05 -11.58
C PRO A 450 20.93 -6.39 -11.79
N THR A 451 20.94 -5.08 -11.89
CA THR A 451 22.17 -4.29 -12.08
C THR A 451 22.17 -3.08 -11.16
N PHE A 452 23.36 -2.69 -10.72
CA PHE A 452 23.53 -1.45 -9.98
C PHE A 452 23.14 -0.25 -10.86
N ARG A 453 22.43 0.71 -10.26
CA ARG A 453 22.15 2.01 -10.86
C ARG A 453 22.33 3.10 -9.83
N PRO A 454 22.86 4.26 -10.23
CA PRO A 454 22.85 5.42 -9.37
C PRO A 454 21.40 5.89 -9.14
N PRO A 455 21.16 6.71 -8.10
CA PRO A 455 19.88 7.39 -7.92
C PRO A 455 19.42 8.12 -9.18
N LEU A 456 18.12 8.08 -9.48
CA LEU A 456 17.59 8.52 -10.78
C LEU A 456 17.90 9.97 -11.12
N ASP A 457 17.88 10.86 -10.13
CA ASP A 457 18.14 12.28 -10.31
C ASP A 457 19.62 12.66 -10.12
N TYR A 458 20.49 11.67 -9.94
CA TYR A 458 21.90 11.90 -9.69
C TYR A 458 22.53 12.82 -10.75
N ALA A 459 22.39 12.47 -12.02
CA ALA A 459 22.98 13.24 -13.11
C ALA A 459 22.39 14.66 -13.25
N SER A 460 21.10 14.85 -12.93
CA SER A 460 20.44 16.16 -13.03
C SER A 460 20.81 17.11 -11.91
N LEU A 461 21.14 16.61 -10.72
CA LEU A 461 21.51 17.42 -9.56
C LEU A 461 23.01 17.59 -9.39
N TYR A 462 23.80 16.60 -9.75
CA TYR A 462 25.26 16.62 -9.58
C TYR A 462 26.01 16.86 -10.89
N GLY A 463 25.40 16.54 -12.05
CA GLY A 463 26.14 16.44 -13.29
C GLY A 463 27.26 15.40 -13.16
N GLU A 464 28.51 15.84 -13.32
CA GLU A 464 29.71 15.01 -13.11
C GLU A 464 30.28 15.11 -11.69
N ALA A 465 29.67 15.95 -10.83
CA ALA A 465 30.17 16.18 -9.48
C ALA A 465 29.89 14.99 -8.56
N ALA A 466 30.80 14.74 -7.63
CA ALA A 466 30.64 13.68 -6.61
C ALA A 466 29.81 14.18 -5.41
N PRO A 467 29.19 13.28 -4.63
CA PRO A 467 28.62 13.61 -3.33
C PRO A 467 29.67 14.32 -2.44
N GLY A 468 29.26 15.36 -1.72
CA GLY A 468 30.15 16.25 -0.95
C GLY A 468 30.65 17.43 -1.73
N SER A 469 30.32 17.59 -3.01
CA SER A 469 30.68 18.77 -3.82
C SER A 469 29.90 20.01 -3.40
N VAL A 470 30.56 21.17 -3.44
CA VAL A 470 29.99 22.47 -3.09
C VAL A 470 29.64 23.25 -4.34
N SER A 471 28.52 23.93 -4.31
CA SER A 471 28.06 24.85 -5.35
C SER A 471 27.33 26.04 -4.72
N THR A 472 26.88 26.97 -5.56
CA THR A 472 26.12 28.15 -5.10
C THR A 472 24.62 27.85 -5.20
N SER A 473 23.90 28.11 -4.13
CA SER A 473 22.44 27.94 -4.07
C SER A 473 21.68 29.03 -4.86
N PRO A 474 20.41 28.87 -5.16
CA PRO A 474 19.58 29.89 -5.80
C PRO A 474 19.51 31.22 -5.03
N VAL A 475 19.74 31.19 -3.72
CA VAL A 475 19.77 32.39 -2.86
C VAL A 475 21.19 32.91 -2.60
N GLY A 476 22.19 32.44 -3.36
CA GLY A 476 23.57 32.96 -3.31
C GLY A 476 24.46 32.44 -2.16
N THR A 477 24.00 31.46 -1.39
CA THR A 477 24.77 30.83 -0.30
C THR A 477 25.44 29.54 -0.76
N ALA A 478 26.46 29.07 -0.02
CA ALA A 478 27.04 27.75 -0.26
C ALA A 478 26.04 26.62 0.01
N GLN A 479 26.05 25.63 -0.84
CA GLN A 479 25.28 24.39 -0.69
C GLN A 479 26.16 23.20 -0.98
N VAL A 480 25.85 22.06 -0.37
CA VAL A 480 26.52 20.79 -0.59
C VAL A 480 25.55 19.75 -1.17
N ALA A 481 26.03 19.02 -2.14
CA ALA A 481 25.30 17.92 -2.76
C ALA A 481 25.54 16.62 -1.96
N VAL A 482 24.49 15.93 -1.56
CA VAL A 482 24.56 14.76 -0.69
C VAL A 482 23.59 13.67 -1.11
N ARG A 483 23.89 12.43 -0.74
CA ARG A 483 22.94 11.32 -0.77
C ARG A 483 22.02 11.42 0.42
N TYR A 484 20.72 11.31 0.16
CA TYR A 484 19.68 11.46 1.17
C TYR A 484 19.04 10.12 1.50
N LEU A 485 19.16 9.70 2.76
CA LEU A 485 18.59 8.46 3.26
C LEU A 485 17.46 8.74 4.24
N THR A 486 16.50 7.81 4.29
CA THR A 486 15.42 7.82 5.27
C THR A 486 15.52 6.58 6.14
N VAL A 487 15.71 6.76 7.45
CA VAL A 487 15.94 5.69 8.41
C VAL A 487 14.86 5.67 9.49
N HIS A 488 14.70 4.52 10.16
CA HIS A 488 13.79 4.42 11.30
C HIS A 488 14.27 5.24 12.49
N ASN A 489 13.31 5.87 13.20
CA ASN A 489 13.59 6.53 14.46
C ASN A 489 13.61 5.50 15.60
N LYS A 490 14.58 5.61 16.49
CA LYS A 490 14.66 4.77 17.68
C LYS A 490 13.49 4.99 18.66
N TRP A 491 12.94 6.21 18.70
CA TRP A 491 11.99 6.65 19.72
C TRP A 491 10.56 6.82 19.19
N ALA A 492 10.32 6.45 17.94
CA ALA A 492 9.01 6.54 17.31
C ALA A 492 8.76 5.33 16.41
N ILE A 493 7.50 4.98 16.21
CA ILE A 493 7.07 3.93 15.29
C ILE A 493 6.41 4.63 14.10
N HIS A 494 7.15 4.74 12.99
CA HIS A 494 6.71 5.55 11.84
C HIS A 494 6.31 6.97 12.30
N SER A 495 5.06 7.38 12.07
CA SER A 495 4.54 8.67 12.51
C SER A 495 3.95 8.67 13.93
N GLN A 496 3.94 7.53 14.62
CA GLN A 496 3.39 7.45 15.96
C GLN A 496 4.38 7.98 17.00
N TYR A 497 3.84 8.61 18.03
CA TYR A 497 4.55 9.19 19.18
C TYR A 497 5.23 10.54 18.92
N TYR A 498 5.12 11.12 17.74
CA TYR A 498 5.58 12.51 17.50
C TYR A 498 4.68 13.56 18.17
N ASP A 499 3.48 13.19 18.56
CA ASP A 499 2.55 13.96 19.42
C ASP A 499 2.88 13.83 20.92
N ASN A 500 3.82 12.98 21.31
CA ASN A 500 4.25 12.78 22.70
C ASN A 500 5.48 13.62 23.02
N LEU A 501 5.35 14.53 23.98
CA LEU A 501 6.41 15.48 24.34
C LEU A 501 7.68 14.79 24.83
N HIS A 502 7.59 13.69 25.57
CA HIS A 502 8.77 12.95 26.02
C HIS A 502 9.51 12.31 24.86
N MET A 503 8.79 11.73 23.90
CA MET A 503 9.40 11.15 22.70
C MET A 503 10.03 12.20 21.79
N LEU A 504 9.40 13.35 21.66
CA LEU A 504 9.98 14.50 20.95
C LEU A 504 11.28 14.96 21.61
N THR A 505 11.32 15.04 22.93
CA THR A 505 12.53 15.42 23.68
C THR A 505 13.67 14.41 23.44
N LEU A 506 13.40 13.12 23.49
CA LEU A 506 14.37 12.08 23.19
C LEU A 506 14.85 12.11 21.73
N GLY A 507 13.95 12.50 20.80
CA GLY A 507 14.22 12.66 19.37
C GLY A 507 14.82 14.02 19.00
N ARG A 508 15.23 14.85 19.95
CA ARG A 508 15.71 16.24 19.76
C ARG A 508 14.64 17.21 19.23
N GLY A 509 13.38 16.88 19.38
CA GLY A 509 12.24 17.79 19.17
C GLY A 509 12.00 18.23 17.74
N GLY A 510 11.40 17.43 16.89
CA GLY A 510 10.96 17.80 15.56
C GLY A 510 11.86 17.31 14.43
N GLN A 511 11.77 17.96 13.27
CA GLN A 511 12.49 17.52 12.08
C GLN A 511 14.00 17.80 12.22
N THR A 512 14.79 16.75 12.11
CA THR A 512 16.24 16.82 12.15
C THR A 512 16.85 16.10 10.95
N ILE A 513 17.95 16.68 10.44
CA ILE A 513 18.75 16.07 9.39
C ILE A 513 20.17 15.84 9.92
N TRP A 514 20.65 14.62 9.82
CA TRP A 514 21.98 14.25 10.27
C TRP A 514 22.98 14.39 9.14
N MET A 515 24.10 15.06 9.41
CA MET A 515 25.13 15.33 8.42
C MET A 515 26.55 15.21 9.00
N SER A 516 27.53 15.01 8.14
CA SER A 516 28.92 14.93 8.54
C SER A 516 29.48 16.29 8.99
N PRO A 517 30.48 16.30 9.89
CA PRO A 517 31.18 17.53 10.22
C PRO A 517 31.86 18.19 9.00
N ALA A 518 32.42 17.39 8.11
CA ALA A 518 33.07 17.87 6.89
C ALA A 518 32.09 18.62 5.96
N ASP A 519 30.91 18.06 5.71
CA ASP A 519 29.89 18.72 4.88
C ASP A 519 29.31 19.96 5.58
N ALA A 520 29.13 19.89 6.91
CA ALA A 520 28.66 21.01 7.71
C ALA A 520 29.63 22.21 7.64
N GLU A 521 30.93 21.94 7.73
CA GLU A 521 31.99 22.98 7.61
C GLU A 521 31.97 23.65 6.24
N LYS A 522 31.81 22.88 5.14
CA LYS A 522 31.76 23.41 3.77
C LYS A 522 30.69 24.47 3.55
N ILE A 523 29.58 24.35 4.26
CA ILE A 523 28.42 25.26 4.12
C ILE A 523 28.18 26.11 5.37
N GLY A 524 29.12 26.10 6.31
CA GLY A 524 29.10 26.93 7.51
C GLY A 524 27.98 26.60 8.50
N VAL A 525 27.60 25.34 8.62
CA VAL A 525 26.54 24.84 9.52
C VAL A 525 27.13 24.35 10.84
N ARG A 526 26.54 24.76 11.94
CA ARG A 526 26.82 24.24 13.28
C ARG A 526 25.72 23.28 13.73
N ASP A 527 26.04 22.45 14.71
CA ASP A 527 25.03 21.56 15.33
C ASP A 527 23.83 22.36 15.83
N ASN A 528 22.64 21.86 15.57
CA ASN A 528 21.35 22.46 15.91
C ASN A 528 20.93 23.72 15.10
N GLU A 529 21.70 24.17 14.11
CA GLU A 529 21.27 25.24 13.19
C GLU A 529 20.29 24.75 12.15
N TRP A 530 19.46 25.65 11.65
CA TRP A 530 18.48 25.36 10.61
C TRP A 530 19.14 25.31 9.23
N VAL A 531 18.79 24.28 8.49
CA VAL A 531 19.19 24.05 7.10
C VAL A 531 17.95 23.81 6.23
N GLU A 532 18.13 23.98 4.93
CA GLU A 532 17.14 23.61 3.93
C GLU A 532 17.76 22.56 3.01
N ALA A 533 17.04 21.43 2.88
CA ALA A 533 17.37 20.37 1.96
C ALA A 533 16.32 20.33 0.85
N TYR A 534 16.75 20.27 -0.41
CA TYR A 534 15.83 20.35 -1.55
C TYR A 534 16.37 19.61 -2.78
N ASN A 535 15.44 19.16 -3.60
CA ASN A 535 15.68 18.55 -4.90
C ASN A 535 14.45 18.78 -5.81
N ARG A 536 14.37 18.09 -6.94
CA ARG A 536 13.22 18.22 -7.85
C ARG A 536 11.88 17.78 -7.24
N ASN A 537 11.90 16.96 -6.20
CA ASN A 537 10.69 16.44 -5.57
C ASN A 537 10.09 17.40 -4.55
N GLY A 538 10.90 18.28 -3.96
CA GLY A 538 10.42 19.23 -2.97
C GLY A 538 11.54 19.83 -2.11
N ILE A 539 11.15 20.39 -0.97
CA ILE A 539 12.03 21.07 -0.01
C ILE A 539 11.63 20.77 1.42
N VAL A 540 12.62 20.63 2.28
CA VAL A 540 12.47 20.43 3.73
C VAL A 540 13.32 21.42 4.49
N ALA A 541 12.76 22.06 5.52
CA ALA A 541 13.52 22.76 6.53
C ALA A 541 13.67 21.88 7.77
N ALA A 542 14.90 21.71 8.25
CA ALA A 542 15.21 20.86 9.38
C ALA A 542 16.38 21.43 10.20
N ARG A 543 16.50 21.01 11.47
CA ARG A 543 17.68 21.32 12.26
C ARG A 543 18.80 20.32 11.97
N ALA A 544 19.99 20.80 11.73
CA ALA A 544 21.15 19.96 11.50
C ALA A 544 21.60 19.26 12.79
N ILE A 545 21.87 17.97 12.69
CA ILE A 545 22.63 17.23 13.71
C ILE A 545 23.98 16.89 13.10
N VAL A 546 25.02 17.58 13.55
CA VAL A 546 26.37 17.39 13.05
C VAL A 546 27.05 16.26 13.82
N SER A 547 27.39 15.18 13.14
CA SER A 547 27.87 13.96 13.80
C SER A 547 28.88 13.18 12.96
N HIS A 548 29.95 12.73 13.60
CA HIS A 548 30.93 11.81 12.99
C HIS A 548 30.37 10.41 12.66
N ARG A 549 29.11 10.13 13.02
CA ARG A 549 28.43 8.89 12.61
C ARG A 549 28.02 8.89 11.15
N ILE A 550 28.06 10.05 10.52
CA ILE A 550 27.63 10.23 9.13
C ILE A 550 28.86 10.46 8.27
N PRO A 551 29.10 9.65 7.24
CA PRO A 551 30.19 9.90 6.30
C PRO A 551 29.93 11.15 5.45
N GLU A 552 30.99 11.73 4.92
CA GLU A 552 30.94 12.85 3.99
C GLU A 552 30.13 12.49 2.73
N GLY A 553 29.38 13.43 2.20
CA GLY A 553 28.52 13.26 1.04
C GLY A 553 27.21 12.51 1.31
N MET A 554 26.87 12.29 2.58
CA MET A 554 25.67 11.56 2.98
C MET A 554 24.93 12.28 4.10
N VAL A 555 23.61 12.22 4.05
CA VAL A 555 22.74 12.68 5.13
C VAL A 555 21.59 11.72 5.34
N PHE A 556 20.96 11.75 6.50
CA PHE A 556 19.69 11.08 6.70
C PHE A 556 18.70 11.90 7.53
N MET A 557 17.43 11.65 7.32
CA MET A 557 16.35 12.04 8.20
C MET A 557 15.62 10.80 8.71
N HIS A 558 15.12 10.87 9.94
CA HIS A 558 14.19 9.85 10.41
C HIS A 558 12.89 9.95 9.62
N HIS A 559 12.39 8.80 9.13
CA HIS A 559 11.17 8.79 8.33
C HIS A 559 9.92 9.06 9.18
N ALA A 560 8.84 9.43 8.50
CA ALA A 560 7.50 9.54 9.07
C ALA A 560 7.33 10.63 10.15
N GLN A 561 8.14 11.68 10.12
CA GLN A 561 7.93 12.86 10.96
C GLN A 561 6.71 13.65 10.50
N GLU A 562 5.97 14.20 11.46
CA GLU A 562 4.76 14.98 11.19
C GLU A 562 5.08 16.32 10.51
N ARG A 563 4.34 16.62 9.43
CA ARG A 563 4.50 17.87 8.69
C ARG A 563 4.04 19.08 9.49
N THR A 564 3.01 18.93 10.30
CA THR A 564 2.38 20.03 11.03
C THR A 564 3.15 20.45 12.27
N MET A 565 4.11 19.64 12.69
CA MET A 565 4.91 19.92 13.86
C MET A 565 6.27 20.50 13.47
N ASN A 566 6.53 21.75 13.87
CA ASN A 566 7.83 22.41 13.71
C ASN A 566 8.33 22.47 12.25
N THR A 567 7.44 22.71 11.29
CA THR A 567 7.79 22.86 9.89
C THR A 567 7.83 24.35 9.52
N PRO A 568 9.00 24.98 9.46
CA PRO A 568 9.10 26.43 9.22
C PRO A 568 8.91 26.79 7.74
N VAL A 569 8.65 28.07 7.51
CA VAL A 569 8.70 28.66 6.17
C VAL A 569 10.14 28.62 5.67
N THR A 570 10.34 28.18 4.42
CA THR A 570 11.66 28.09 3.79
C THR A 570 12.04 29.37 3.09
N GLU A 571 13.33 29.72 3.11
CA GLU A 571 13.86 30.88 2.36
C GLU A 571 13.91 30.61 0.86
N THR A 572 14.21 29.36 0.49
CA THR A 572 14.36 28.96 -0.91
C THR A 572 13.05 29.06 -1.69
N SER A 573 11.91 28.74 -1.07
CA SER A 573 10.60 28.76 -1.74
C SER A 573 9.66 29.86 -1.24
N GLY A 574 9.95 30.48 -0.09
CA GLY A 574 9.04 31.42 0.57
C GLY A 574 7.76 30.77 1.13
N ARG A 575 7.73 29.46 1.21
CA ARG A 575 6.58 28.67 1.65
C ARG A 575 6.98 27.68 2.73
N ARG A 576 6.00 27.14 3.45
CA ARG A 576 6.23 26.13 4.49
C ARG A 576 6.92 24.89 3.90
N GLY A 577 7.93 24.39 4.57
CA GLY A 577 8.65 23.18 4.18
C GLY A 577 7.80 21.92 4.30
N GLY A 578 8.23 20.88 3.63
CA GLY A 578 7.62 19.57 3.67
C GLY A 578 8.14 18.67 4.80
N THR A 579 7.99 17.38 4.60
CA THR A 579 8.54 16.30 5.45
C THR A 579 9.66 15.56 4.73
N HIS A 580 10.24 14.56 5.39
CA HIS A 580 11.25 13.69 4.75
C HIS A 580 10.80 13.12 3.40
N ASN A 581 9.51 12.76 3.25
CA ASN A 581 8.96 12.20 2.01
C ASN A 581 8.74 13.25 0.90
N SER A 582 8.82 14.53 1.22
CA SER A 582 8.80 15.59 0.19
C SER A 582 10.06 15.57 -0.69
N LEU A 583 11.14 14.94 -0.22
CA LEU A 583 12.38 14.79 -0.98
C LEU A 583 12.50 13.45 -1.72
N THR A 584 11.57 12.53 -1.53
CA THR A 584 11.64 11.18 -2.09
C THR A 584 10.54 10.93 -3.11
N ARG A 585 10.75 9.93 -3.97
CA ARG A 585 9.75 9.48 -4.95
C ARG A 585 9.80 7.97 -5.11
N ILE A 586 8.65 7.33 -5.26
CA ILE A 586 8.59 5.92 -5.65
C ILE A 586 8.82 5.81 -7.14
N VAL A 587 9.71 4.89 -7.52
CA VAL A 587 9.81 4.39 -8.88
C VAL A 587 9.46 2.91 -8.84
N LEU A 588 8.40 2.54 -9.52
CA LEU A 588 7.98 1.14 -9.64
C LEU A 588 8.47 0.58 -10.96
N LYS A 589 9.01 -0.63 -10.91
CA LYS A 589 9.38 -1.34 -12.14
C LYS A 589 8.12 -1.91 -12.82
N PRO A 590 8.13 -2.04 -14.14
CA PRO A 590 6.99 -2.56 -14.90
C PRO A 590 6.48 -3.91 -14.43
N SER A 591 7.37 -4.83 -14.05
CA SER A 591 7.01 -6.15 -13.54
C SER A 591 6.20 -6.14 -12.23
N HIS A 592 6.24 -5.07 -11.46
CA HIS A 592 5.34 -4.91 -10.31
C HIS A 592 3.88 -4.88 -10.70
N PHE A 593 3.57 -4.28 -11.83
CA PHE A 593 2.20 -4.18 -12.31
C PHE A 593 1.71 -5.51 -12.88
N ALA A 594 2.58 -6.25 -13.56
CA ALA A 594 2.24 -7.57 -14.07
C ALA A 594 2.16 -8.63 -12.97
N GLY A 595 3.05 -8.54 -11.97
CA GLY A 595 3.22 -9.57 -10.96
C GLY A 595 2.39 -9.43 -9.69
N GLY A 596 2.17 -8.20 -9.22
CA GLY A 596 1.69 -7.94 -7.87
C GLY A 596 0.31 -8.51 -7.54
N TYR A 597 -0.67 -8.34 -8.41
CA TYR A 597 -2.03 -8.82 -8.21
C TYR A 597 -2.36 -10.09 -8.96
N ALA A 598 -1.76 -10.27 -10.12
CA ALA A 598 -1.98 -11.45 -10.93
C ALA A 598 -1.56 -12.76 -10.25
N GLN A 599 -0.83 -12.67 -9.15
CA GLN A 599 -0.28 -13.80 -8.41
C GLN A 599 -0.93 -14.02 -7.04
N LEU A 600 -2.09 -13.44 -6.79
CA LEU A 600 -2.75 -13.51 -5.48
C LEU A 600 -3.05 -14.94 -5.03
N SER A 601 -3.39 -15.83 -5.95
CA SER A 601 -3.74 -17.21 -5.64
C SER A 601 -2.55 -18.05 -5.19
N TYR A 602 -1.33 -17.72 -5.62
CA TYR A 602 -0.11 -18.37 -5.14
C TYR A 602 0.56 -17.61 -4.01
N ALA A 603 0.25 -16.34 -3.85
CA ALA A 603 0.98 -15.42 -2.99
C ALA A 603 2.50 -15.42 -3.25
N PHE A 604 2.91 -15.69 -4.48
CA PHE A 604 4.29 -15.65 -4.91
C PHE A 604 4.56 -14.32 -5.60
N ASN A 605 5.71 -13.74 -5.34
CA ASN A 605 6.23 -12.64 -6.14
C ASN A 605 7.10 -13.23 -7.25
N TYR A 606 6.48 -13.62 -8.35
CA TYR A 606 7.18 -14.30 -9.44
C TYR A 606 8.15 -13.41 -10.18
N ILE A 607 7.70 -12.19 -10.43
CA ILE A 607 8.30 -11.34 -11.43
C ILE A 607 8.93 -10.17 -10.73
N GLY A 608 10.21 -10.22 -10.61
CA GLY A 608 11.06 -9.11 -10.29
C GLY A 608 11.08 -8.64 -8.86
N PRO A 609 12.19 -8.06 -8.51
CA PRO A 609 12.38 -7.39 -7.24
C PRO A 609 11.65 -6.05 -7.24
N THR A 610 11.25 -5.65 -6.07
CA THR A 610 10.73 -4.31 -5.84
C THR A 610 11.82 -3.27 -6.06
N GLY A 611 11.53 -2.29 -6.91
CA GLY A 611 12.31 -1.06 -7.00
C GLY A 611 11.66 0.02 -6.16
N ASN A 612 12.27 0.41 -5.07
CA ASN A 612 11.88 1.59 -4.32
C ASN A 612 13.11 2.46 -4.15
N ASN A 613 13.10 3.61 -4.81
CA ASN A 613 14.23 4.53 -4.73
C ASN A 613 14.08 5.40 -3.47
N ARG A 614 14.79 5.03 -2.42
CA ARG A 614 14.90 5.79 -1.17
C ARG A 614 16.27 6.44 -0.98
N ASP A 615 17.20 6.17 -1.86
CA ASP A 615 18.53 6.77 -1.92
C ASP A 615 18.46 7.94 -2.90
N GLU A 616 17.84 9.03 -2.48
CA GLU A 616 17.66 10.24 -3.28
C GLU A 616 18.86 11.16 -3.14
N VAL A 617 19.00 12.03 -4.11
CA VAL A 617 20.02 13.07 -4.13
C VAL A 617 19.41 14.39 -3.70
N THR A 618 20.12 15.15 -2.88
CA THR A 618 19.60 16.38 -2.30
C THR A 618 20.70 17.41 -2.18
N LEU A 619 20.33 18.66 -2.38
CA LEU A 619 21.18 19.82 -2.10
C LEU A 619 20.83 20.35 -0.72
N ILE A 620 21.83 20.67 0.10
CA ILE A 620 21.63 21.23 1.43
C ILE A 620 22.39 22.53 1.56
N ARG A 621 21.74 23.53 2.11
CA ARG A 621 22.32 24.81 2.46
C ARG A 621 21.99 25.24 3.89
N ARG A 622 22.81 26.05 4.48
CA ARG A 622 22.50 26.75 5.74
C ARG A 622 21.45 27.82 5.48
N ARG A 623 20.46 27.96 6.36
CA ARG A 623 19.55 29.11 6.33
C ARG A 623 20.31 30.37 6.71
N SER A 624 20.01 31.46 6.04
CA SER A 624 20.57 32.76 6.36
C SER A 624 19.99 33.31 7.65
N ASN A 625 18.67 33.22 7.80
CA ASN A 625 17.97 33.52 9.04
C ASN A 625 17.76 32.24 9.87
N GLN A 626 18.33 32.22 11.06
CA GLN A 626 18.18 31.13 12.02
C GLN A 626 16.94 31.28 12.92
N GLU A 627 16.31 32.44 12.95
CA GLU A 627 14.97 32.63 13.50
C GLU A 627 13.96 32.16 12.48
N VAL A 628 13.13 31.17 12.89
CA VAL A 628 12.15 30.54 11.99
C VAL A 628 10.74 30.96 12.35
N THR A 629 9.93 31.15 11.33
CA THR A 629 8.45 31.29 11.45
C THR A 629 7.77 29.99 11.04
N PHE A 630 6.78 29.59 11.82
CA PHE A 630 6.00 28.37 11.61
C PHE A 630 4.66 28.62 10.95
#